data_5fa28030e6253b32b064681fe7346725
#
_entry.id   5fa28030e6253b32b064681fe7346725
#
_cell.length_a   1.000
_cell.length_b   1.000
_cell.length_c   1.000
_cell.angle_alpha   90.00
_cell.angle_beta   90.00
_cell.angle_gamma   90.00
#
_symmetry.space_group_name_H-M   'P 1'
#
loop_
_entity.id
_entity.type
_entity.pdbx_description
1 polymer ?
#
loop_
_entity_poly.entity_id
_entity_poly.type
_entity_poly.pdbx_seq_one_letter_code
_entity_poly.pdbx_strand_id
1 'polypeptide(L)'
;MKTTTKRATKKLNAAIGPAVRNFKPPEDLTVAEWADRHRRLSPETSAEAGPWRTTRTPYLREPMEAFTDPKVKKIVMVAASQVGKSELELNIIGYIIDQDPGSILYVQPSLDDARKFSRLRIAPMIRDSKVLKAKVSDIKTRDSGNTILQKSFPGGMLTITGSNSASALASTPARYIIGDERDRWAISAGTEGDPWALAEARQATFYNAKAVEVSTPTIKGSSNIADSFEKGTQERWCHQCPECGEYGEIIFDRIHFEHTHKRIRGKKVYKITGPITWACPNCGCIIPEEIMRRQPAKWIAENPEAYTTGVRSFWLNAFSSPWTPWEKIVLKFLQALDDPQKLKVVYNTLLGQLWEDR
;
A
#
# COMPACT_ATOMS: atom_id res chain seq x y z
N MET A 1 -11.10 63.51 5.78
CA MET A 1 -11.19 62.56 4.68
C MET A 1 -10.20 61.37 4.72
N LYS A 2 -9.15 61.32 5.56
CA LYS A 2 -8.14 60.23 5.59
C LYS A 2 -8.53 58.99 6.40
N THR A 3 -9.55 59.06 7.25
CA THR A 3 -9.93 57.94 8.14
C THR A 3 -10.89 56.93 7.50
N THR A 4 -11.72 57.36 6.55
CA THR A 4 -12.72 56.53 5.86
C THR A 4 -12.08 55.57 4.87
N THR A 5 -11.01 56.01 4.18
CA THR A 5 -10.28 55.21 3.18
C THR A 5 -9.52 54.06 3.85
N LYS A 6 -8.89 54.25 5.01
CA LYS A 6 -8.18 53.19 5.75
C LYS A 6 -9.13 52.09 6.26
N ARG A 7 -10.36 52.45 6.64
CA ARG A 7 -11.37 51.47 7.12
C ARG A 7 -11.96 50.67 5.98
N ALA A 8 -12.15 51.27 4.79
CA ALA A 8 -12.60 50.57 3.59
C ALA A 8 -11.54 49.57 3.07
N THR A 9 -10.26 49.99 3.02
CA THR A 9 -9.14 49.12 2.61
C THR A 9 -8.95 47.96 3.57
N LYS A 10 -9.13 48.18 4.89
CA LYS A 10 -9.03 47.09 5.88
C LYS A 10 -10.17 46.06 5.75
N LYS A 11 -11.41 46.53 5.43
CA LYS A 11 -12.56 45.63 5.16
C LYS A 11 -12.39 44.88 3.84
N LEU A 12 -11.88 45.57 2.80
CA LEU A 12 -11.60 44.95 1.51
C LEU A 12 -10.51 43.84 1.63
N ASN A 13 -9.42 44.14 2.32
CA ASN A 13 -8.36 43.17 2.57
C ASN A 13 -8.81 41.99 3.47
N ALA A 14 -9.74 42.23 4.40
CA ALA A 14 -10.33 41.16 5.22
C ALA A 14 -11.28 40.27 4.42
N ALA A 15 -11.94 40.77 3.39
CA ALA A 15 -12.81 40.01 2.50
C ALA A 15 -12.02 39.30 1.39
N ILE A 16 -10.98 39.94 0.84
CA ILE A 16 -10.15 39.39 -0.24
C ILE A 16 -9.15 38.38 0.31
N GLY A 17 -8.65 38.56 1.53
CA GLY A 17 -7.66 37.67 2.12
C GLY A 17 -8.07 36.18 2.19
N PRO A 18 -9.29 35.83 2.63
CA PRO A 18 -9.80 34.44 2.57
C PRO A 18 -10.02 33.96 1.15
N ALA A 19 -10.54 34.80 0.25
CA ALA A 19 -10.78 34.44 -1.15
C ALA A 19 -9.46 34.15 -1.89
N VAL A 20 -8.43 34.99 -1.71
CA VAL A 20 -7.11 34.79 -2.33
C VAL A 20 -6.40 33.55 -1.78
N ARG A 21 -6.62 33.18 -0.50
CA ARG A 21 -6.09 31.91 0.05
C ARG A 21 -6.70 30.70 -0.63
N ASN A 22 -7.97 30.78 -1.03
CA ASN A 22 -8.66 29.69 -1.74
C ASN A 22 -8.21 29.57 -3.21
N PHE A 23 -7.53 30.58 -3.77
CA PHE A 23 -6.97 30.58 -5.14
C PHE A 23 -5.48 30.24 -5.18
N LYS A 24 -4.81 30.00 -4.04
CA LYS A 24 -3.48 29.41 -4.09
C LYS A 24 -3.60 28.01 -4.66
N PRO A 25 -2.88 27.69 -5.75
CA PRO A 25 -2.80 26.30 -6.18
C PRO A 25 -2.32 25.44 -5.01
N PRO A 26 -2.82 24.20 -4.87
CA PRO A 26 -2.29 23.28 -3.89
C PRO A 26 -0.77 23.18 -4.05
N GLU A 27 -0.06 22.97 -2.96
CA GLU A 27 1.37 22.70 -3.04
C GLU A 27 1.58 21.45 -3.91
N ASP A 28 2.59 21.49 -4.78
CA ASP A 28 2.95 20.34 -5.63
C ASP A 28 3.69 19.30 -4.78
N LEU A 29 2.93 18.45 -4.12
CA LEU A 29 3.41 17.42 -3.22
C LEU A 29 3.29 16.05 -3.89
N THR A 30 4.29 15.19 -3.70
CA THR A 30 4.13 13.75 -3.94
C THR A 30 3.25 13.13 -2.85
N VAL A 31 2.75 11.91 -3.08
CA VAL A 31 1.98 11.18 -2.05
C VAL A 31 2.82 10.97 -0.79
N ALA A 32 4.12 10.69 -0.92
CA ALA A 32 5.01 10.50 0.22
C ALA A 32 5.17 11.78 1.05
N GLU A 33 5.39 12.92 0.40
CA GLU A 33 5.50 14.22 1.06
C GLU A 33 4.18 14.66 1.71
N TRP A 34 3.05 14.41 1.02
CA TRP A 34 1.73 14.66 1.57
C TRP A 34 1.48 13.82 2.83
N ALA A 35 1.83 12.54 2.78
CA ALA A 35 1.65 11.65 3.91
C ALA A 35 2.51 12.08 5.12
N ASP A 36 3.78 12.41 4.92
CA ASP A 36 4.68 12.88 5.98
C ASP A 36 4.18 14.18 6.63
N ARG A 37 3.48 15.06 5.89
CA ARG A 37 2.94 16.34 6.42
C ARG A 37 1.59 16.21 7.09
N HIS A 38 0.69 15.42 6.51
CA HIS A 38 -0.73 15.49 6.84
C HIS A 38 -1.32 14.22 7.43
N ARG A 39 -0.73 13.05 7.13
CA ARG A 39 -1.27 11.76 7.54
C ARG A 39 -0.98 11.49 9.02
N ARG A 40 -2.00 11.03 9.72
CA ARG A 40 -1.86 10.56 11.11
C ARG A 40 -2.39 9.14 11.22
N LEU A 41 -1.63 8.32 11.93
CA LEU A 41 -2.00 6.94 12.27
C LEU A 41 -2.86 6.95 13.52
N SER A 42 -4.00 6.26 13.44
CA SER A 42 -4.93 6.13 14.56
C SER A 42 -4.39 5.15 15.61
N PRO A 43 -4.52 5.45 16.91
CA PRO A 43 -4.17 4.51 17.98
C PRO A 43 -5.06 3.24 17.98
N GLU A 44 -6.23 3.30 17.35
CA GLU A 44 -7.16 2.16 17.26
C GLU A 44 -6.67 1.08 16.28
N THR A 45 -5.84 1.46 15.31
CA THR A 45 -5.48 0.57 14.19
C THR A 45 -3.99 0.48 13.91
N SER A 46 -3.17 1.25 14.62
CA SER A 46 -1.71 1.25 14.45
C SER A 46 -1.00 1.04 15.78
N ALA A 47 0.00 0.18 15.78
CA ALA A 47 0.90 0.01 16.92
C ALA A 47 1.77 1.26 17.17
N GLU A 48 2.01 2.06 16.14
CA GLU A 48 2.80 3.29 16.18
C GLU A 48 1.89 4.49 15.84
N ALA A 49 1.01 4.86 16.78
CA ALA A 49 0.08 5.97 16.58
C ALA A 49 0.81 7.32 16.48
N GLY A 50 0.25 8.25 15.71
CA GLY A 50 0.78 9.60 15.57
C GLY A 50 1.04 10.02 14.12
N PRO A 51 1.95 10.98 13.86
CA PRO A 51 2.27 11.39 12.49
C PRO A 51 2.87 10.24 11.69
N TRP A 52 2.43 10.08 10.43
CA TRP A 52 3.09 9.19 9.50
C TRP A 52 4.54 9.61 9.25
N ARG A 53 5.40 8.64 9.06
CA ARG A 53 6.82 8.87 8.70
C ARG A 53 7.23 7.85 7.64
N THR A 54 7.39 8.30 6.42
CA THR A 54 7.84 7.46 5.29
C THR A 54 9.20 6.82 5.56
N THR A 55 10.05 7.47 6.36
CA THR A 55 11.35 6.91 6.78
C THR A 55 11.24 5.63 7.62
N ARG A 56 10.08 5.36 8.24
CA ARG A 56 9.82 4.12 8.99
C ARG A 56 9.66 2.91 8.07
N THR A 57 9.12 3.15 6.87
CA THR A 57 8.89 2.14 5.83
C THR A 57 9.42 2.67 4.50
N PRO A 58 10.75 2.82 4.34
CA PRO A 58 11.36 3.51 3.20
C PRO A 58 11.02 2.87 1.84
N TYR A 59 10.74 1.58 1.83
CA TYR A 59 10.31 0.84 0.64
C TYR A 59 8.92 1.29 0.11
N LEU A 60 8.11 2.00 0.89
CA LEU A 60 6.84 2.55 0.43
C LEU A 60 6.97 3.90 -0.27
N ARG A 61 8.14 4.57 -0.17
CA ARG A 61 8.35 5.88 -0.77
C ARG A 61 8.12 5.86 -2.29
N GLU A 62 8.88 5.05 -3.00
CA GLU A 62 8.78 5.01 -4.47
C GLU A 62 7.42 4.52 -4.99
N PRO A 63 6.77 3.49 -4.43
CA PRO A 63 5.38 3.17 -4.79
C PRO A 63 4.39 4.33 -4.58
N MET A 64 4.56 5.14 -3.54
CA MET A 64 3.76 6.36 -3.32
C MET A 64 4.08 7.45 -4.35
N GLU A 65 5.36 7.70 -4.62
CA GLU A 65 5.81 8.70 -5.60
C GLU A 65 5.42 8.30 -7.03
N ALA A 66 5.40 7.01 -7.35
CA ALA A 66 4.94 6.51 -8.64
C ALA A 66 3.46 6.90 -8.92
N PHE A 67 2.64 7.09 -7.88
CA PHE A 67 1.27 7.54 -8.08
C PHE A 67 1.20 8.99 -8.60
N THR A 68 2.11 9.85 -8.21
CA THR A 68 2.18 11.24 -8.67
C THR A 68 2.93 11.41 -9.99
N ASP A 69 3.67 10.40 -10.44
CA ASP A 69 4.32 10.42 -11.74
C ASP A 69 3.29 10.39 -12.88
N PRO A 70 3.22 11.42 -13.75
CA PRO A 70 2.24 11.49 -14.83
C PRO A 70 2.39 10.40 -15.87
N LYS A 71 3.56 9.77 -15.99
CA LYS A 71 3.83 8.67 -16.92
C LYS A 71 3.30 7.33 -16.40
N VAL A 72 3.17 7.18 -15.08
CA VAL A 72 2.68 5.95 -14.46
C VAL A 72 1.16 5.93 -14.45
N LYS A 73 0.57 4.92 -15.05
CA LYS A 73 -0.87 4.68 -15.12
C LYS A 73 -1.32 3.59 -14.15
N LYS A 74 -0.43 2.63 -13.87
CA LYS A 74 -0.74 1.49 -13.00
C LYS A 74 0.42 1.18 -12.08
N ILE A 75 0.08 0.93 -10.82
CA ILE A 75 0.99 0.48 -9.77
C ILE A 75 0.54 -0.89 -9.32
N VAL A 76 1.46 -1.84 -9.29
CA VAL A 76 1.23 -3.19 -8.78
C VAL A 76 2.16 -3.43 -7.59
N MET A 77 1.59 -3.81 -6.45
CA MET A 77 2.36 -4.09 -5.23
C MET A 77 2.09 -5.51 -4.74
N VAL A 78 3.00 -6.42 -5.05
CA VAL A 78 3.03 -7.76 -4.45
C VAL A 78 3.79 -7.66 -3.14
N ALA A 79 3.16 -7.96 -2.02
CA ALA A 79 3.85 -7.80 -0.76
C ALA A 79 3.40 -8.80 0.31
N ALA A 80 4.34 -9.22 1.14
CA ALA A 80 4.09 -9.97 2.36
C ALA A 80 3.09 -9.25 3.28
N SER A 81 2.58 -9.95 4.26
CA SER A 81 1.72 -9.36 5.29
C SER A 81 2.53 -8.47 6.24
N GLN A 82 1.87 -7.48 6.84
CA GLN A 82 2.44 -6.60 7.87
C GLN A 82 3.66 -5.78 7.40
N VAL A 83 3.69 -5.39 6.14
CA VAL A 83 4.71 -4.49 5.57
C VAL A 83 4.15 -3.11 5.21
N GLY A 84 2.89 -2.83 5.54
CA GLY A 84 2.28 -1.52 5.33
C GLY A 84 1.50 -1.38 4.01
N LYS A 85 1.09 -2.47 3.35
CA LYS A 85 0.27 -2.44 2.13
C LYS A 85 -0.93 -1.48 2.24
N SER A 86 -1.76 -1.69 3.25
CA SER A 86 -2.96 -0.86 3.44
C SER A 86 -2.64 0.60 3.76
N GLU A 87 -1.47 0.89 4.33
CA GLU A 87 -1.06 2.28 4.55
C GLU A 87 -0.65 2.97 3.24
N LEU A 88 -0.05 2.23 2.28
CA LEU A 88 0.18 2.73 0.93
C LEU A 88 -1.13 3.20 0.29
N GLU A 89 -2.15 2.34 0.31
CA GLU A 89 -3.47 2.64 -0.25
C GLU A 89 -4.15 3.82 0.45
N LEU A 90 -4.11 3.84 1.79
CA LEU A 90 -4.67 4.93 2.58
C LEU A 90 -3.98 6.27 2.32
N ASN A 91 -2.66 6.27 2.15
CA ASN A 91 -1.90 7.48 1.82
C ASN A 91 -2.27 7.99 0.42
N ILE A 92 -2.43 7.09 -0.56
CA ILE A 92 -2.91 7.44 -1.91
C ILE A 92 -4.34 8.01 -1.86
N ILE A 93 -5.26 7.35 -1.15
CA ILE A 93 -6.64 7.83 -0.99
C ILE A 93 -6.67 9.21 -0.33
N GLY A 94 -5.90 9.41 0.73
CA GLY A 94 -5.80 10.69 1.42
C GLY A 94 -5.25 11.79 0.52
N TYR A 95 -4.22 11.50 -0.26
CA TYR A 95 -3.66 12.41 -1.26
C TYR A 95 -4.69 12.79 -2.32
N ILE A 96 -5.41 11.83 -2.87
CA ILE A 96 -6.46 12.09 -3.88
C ILE A 96 -7.52 13.03 -3.30
N ILE A 97 -8.01 12.77 -2.10
CA ILE A 97 -9.04 13.61 -1.46
C ILE A 97 -8.55 15.05 -1.28
N ASP A 98 -7.28 15.24 -0.96
CA ASP A 98 -6.74 16.54 -0.59
C ASP A 98 -6.10 17.30 -1.76
N GLN A 99 -5.34 16.66 -2.62
CA GLN A 99 -4.48 17.31 -3.61
C GLN A 99 -4.93 17.11 -5.06
N ASP A 100 -5.46 15.93 -5.42
CA ASP A 100 -5.85 15.64 -6.80
C ASP A 100 -7.25 14.99 -6.84
N PRO A 101 -8.31 15.75 -6.48
CA PRO A 101 -9.64 15.19 -6.31
C PRO A 101 -10.22 14.58 -7.58
N GLY A 102 -10.88 13.45 -7.42
CA GLY A 102 -11.57 12.71 -8.47
C GLY A 102 -12.38 11.54 -7.90
N SER A 103 -13.11 10.85 -8.76
CA SER A 103 -13.86 9.65 -8.36
C SER A 103 -12.92 8.48 -8.10
N ILE A 104 -13.03 7.86 -6.94
CA ILE A 104 -12.25 6.70 -6.49
C ILE A 104 -13.18 5.49 -6.37
N LEU A 105 -12.82 4.39 -7.02
CA LEU A 105 -13.41 3.08 -6.78
C LEU A 105 -12.40 2.22 -6.00
N TYR A 106 -12.70 1.95 -4.74
CA TYR A 106 -11.89 1.10 -3.87
C TYR A 106 -12.55 -0.26 -3.72
N VAL A 107 -11.85 -1.31 -4.14
CA VAL A 107 -12.41 -2.65 -4.23
C VAL A 107 -11.71 -3.59 -3.25
N GLN A 108 -12.50 -4.25 -2.42
CA GLN A 108 -12.11 -5.27 -1.45
C GLN A 108 -12.56 -6.66 -1.92
N PRO A 109 -12.02 -7.77 -1.36
CA PRO A 109 -12.46 -9.11 -1.71
C PRO A 109 -13.97 -9.32 -1.58
N SER A 110 -14.56 -8.83 -0.50
CA SER A 110 -16.00 -8.92 -0.23
C SER A 110 -16.61 -7.60 0.23
N LEU A 111 -17.93 -7.50 0.17
CA LEU A 111 -18.66 -6.34 0.69
C LEU A 111 -18.51 -6.19 2.22
N ASP A 112 -18.37 -7.29 2.94
CA ASP A 112 -18.14 -7.25 4.38
C ASP A 112 -16.73 -6.75 4.72
N ASP A 113 -15.72 -7.13 3.94
CA ASP A 113 -14.36 -6.57 4.07
C ASP A 113 -14.36 -5.08 3.72
N ALA A 114 -15.10 -4.68 2.69
CA ALA A 114 -15.30 -3.27 2.33
C ALA A 114 -15.89 -2.45 3.49
N ARG A 115 -16.93 -2.96 4.14
CA ARG A 115 -17.54 -2.31 5.33
C ARG A 115 -16.60 -2.23 6.52
N LYS A 116 -15.85 -3.31 6.79
CA LYS A 116 -14.83 -3.34 7.87
C LYS A 116 -13.73 -2.34 7.59
N PHE A 117 -13.18 -2.34 6.39
CA PHE A 117 -12.11 -1.42 5.99
C PHE A 117 -12.56 0.04 6.10
N SER A 118 -13.75 0.35 5.62
CA SER A 118 -14.32 1.70 5.76
C SER A 118 -14.40 2.17 7.21
N ARG A 119 -14.90 1.30 8.11
CA ARG A 119 -15.07 1.64 9.53
C ARG A 119 -13.75 1.70 10.29
N LEU A 120 -12.87 0.72 10.07
CA LEU A 120 -11.66 0.53 10.87
C LEU A 120 -10.44 1.26 10.32
N ARG A 121 -10.43 1.66 9.05
CA ARG A 121 -9.27 2.26 8.41
C ARG A 121 -9.58 3.64 7.81
N ILE A 122 -10.58 3.74 6.92
CA ILE A 122 -10.91 5.02 6.25
C ILE A 122 -11.46 6.04 7.23
N ALA A 123 -12.45 5.67 8.05
CA ALA A 123 -13.08 6.61 8.98
C ALA A 123 -12.09 7.18 10.03
N PRO A 124 -11.22 6.37 10.68
CA PRO A 124 -10.18 6.89 11.56
C PRO A 124 -9.16 7.78 10.83
N MET A 125 -8.74 7.40 9.61
CA MET A 125 -7.84 8.23 8.81
C MET A 125 -8.41 9.63 8.57
N ILE A 126 -9.67 9.71 8.14
CA ILE A 126 -10.36 11.00 7.89
C ILE A 126 -10.48 11.79 9.18
N ARG A 127 -10.89 11.17 10.28
CA ARG A 127 -11.06 11.81 11.59
C ARG A 127 -9.75 12.43 12.11
N ASP A 128 -8.65 11.68 12.00
CA ASP A 128 -7.39 12.03 12.66
C ASP A 128 -6.47 12.90 11.79
N SER A 129 -6.70 12.95 10.47
CA SER A 129 -5.97 13.83 9.56
C SER A 129 -6.74 15.13 9.31
N LYS A 130 -6.23 16.26 9.83
CA LYS A 130 -6.93 17.56 9.83
C LYS A 130 -7.44 17.99 8.45
N VAL A 131 -6.60 17.83 7.42
CA VAL A 131 -6.95 18.23 6.05
C VAL A 131 -8.08 17.39 5.47
N LEU A 132 -8.13 16.09 5.79
CA LEU A 132 -9.19 15.19 5.34
C LEU A 132 -10.51 15.47 6.10
N LYS A 133 -10.42 15.67 7.42
CA LYS A 133 -11.59 16.04 8.24
C LYS A 133 -12.25 17.33 7.77
N ALA A 134 -11.47 18.28 7.26
CA ALA A 134 -12.00 19.52 6.73
C ALA A 134 -12.74 19.37 5.39
N LYS A 135 -12.44 18.33 4.61
CA LYS A 135 -12.98 18.11 3.26
C LYS A 135 -14.09 17.06 3.21
N VAL A 136 -14.04 16.06 4.08
CA VAL A 136 -15.03 14.97 4.10
C VAL A 136 -16.05 15.24 5.20
N SER A 137 -17.29 15.48 4.81
CA SER A 137 -18.41 15.76 5.74
C SER A 137 -18.68 14.58 6.66
N ASP A 138 -19.15 14.85 7.87
CA ASP A 138 -19.54 13.81 8.83
C ASP A 138 -20.81 13.10 8.35
N ILE A 139 -20.87 11.75 8.51
CA ILE A 139 -22.02 10.90 8.17
C ILE A 139 -23.31 11.35 8.90
N LYS A 140 -23.17 12.02 10.05
CA LYS A 140 -24.29 12.44 10.91
C LYS A 140 -25.05 13.67 10.41
N THR A 141 -24.54 14.38 9.42
CA THR A 141 -25.26 15.51 8.81
C THR A 141 -26.27 15.00 7.78
N ARG A 142 -27.54 15.36 7.91
CA ARG A 142 -28.66 14.91 7.04
C ARG A 142 -28.43 15.10 5.54
N ASP A 143 -27.60 16.07 5.16
CA ASP A 143 -27.32 16.44 3.77
C ASP A 143 -25.94 15.99 3.28
N SER A 144 -25.20 15.16 4.02
CA SER A 144 -23.80 14.84 3.66
C SER A 144 -23.65 13.90 2.47
N GLY A 145 -24.69 13.15 2.10
CA GLY A 145 -24.57 12.08 1.08
C GLY A 145 -23.60 10.96 1.46
N ASN A 146 -23.05 10.99 2.67
CA ASN A 146 -22.02 10.06 3.12
C ASN A 146 -22.63 8.84 3.80
N THR A 147 -22.19 7.67 3.36
CA THR A 147 -22.55 6.38 3.93
C THR A 147 -21.28 5.64 4.40
N ILE A 148 -21.45 4.42 4.91
CA ILE A 148 -20.30 3.56 5.23
C ILE A 148 -19.47 3.31 3.98
N LEU A 149 -20.10 3.07 2.84
CA LEU A 149 -19.45 2.68 1.59
C LEU A 149 -19.18 3.85 0.61
N GLN A 150 -19.64 5.05 0.93
CA GLN A 150 -19.42 6.24 0.12
C GLN A 150 -18.99 7.42 0.96
N LYS A 151 -18.01 8.17 0.48
CA LYS A 151 -17.49 9.39 1.11
C LYS A 151 -17.37 10.47 0.03
N SER A 152 -18.21 11.49 0.12
CA SER A 152 -18.17 12.66 -0.77
C SER A 152 -17.20 13.70 -0.24
N PHE A 153 -16.47 14.32 -1.13
CA PHE A 153 -15.55 15.42 -0.85
C PHE A 153 -15.53 16.39 -2.04
N PRO A 154 -15.07 17.64 -1.87
CA PRO A 154 -15.02 18.60 -2.97
C PRO A 154 -14.22 18.05 -4.16
N GLY A 155 -14.86 17.94 -5.32
CA GLY A 155 -14.26 17.47 -6.56
C GLY A 155 -14.23 15.95 -6.76
N GLY A 156 -14.79 15.14 -5.83
CA GLY A 156 -14.81 13.69 -5.99
C GLY A 156 -15.65 12.93 -4.98
N MET A 157 -15.62 11.62 -5.14
CA MET A 157 -16.29 10.67 -4.25
C MET A 157 -15.47 9.39 -4.16
N LEU A 158 -15.31 8.87 -2.97
CA LEU A 158 -14.79 7.52 -2.70
C LEU A 158 -15.96 6.55 -2.60
N THR A 159 -16.01 5.58 -3.49
CA THR A 159 -16.92 4.44 -3.43
C THR A 159 -16.15 3.18 -3.06
N ILE A 160 -16.60 2.47 -2.02
CA ILE A 160 -15.97 1.25 -1.51
C ILE A 160 -16.91 0.08 -1.80
N THR A 161 -16.40 -1.00 -2.40
CA THR A 161 -17.23 -2.15 -2.79
C THR A 161 -16.48 -3.47 -2.65
N GLY A 162 -17.18 -4.59 -2.79
CA GLY A 162 -16.61 -5.93 -2.91
C GLY A 162 -16.45 -6.35 -4.36
N SER A 163 -15.46 -7.20 -4.65
CA SER A 163 -15.17 -7.72 -5.98
C SER A 163 -16.29 -8.56 -6.58
N ASN A 164 -17.18 -9.11 -5.75
CA ASN A 164 -18.35 -9.89 -6.17
C ASN A 164 -19.58 -9.05 -6.56
N SER A 165 -19.52 -7.72 -6.43
CA SER A 165 -20.63 -6.82 -6.72
C SER A 165 -20.53 -6.25 -8.13
N ALA A 166 -21.00 -7.01 -9.12
CA ALA A 166 -20.98 -6.61 -10.54
C ALA A 166 -21.60 -5.22 -10.77
N SER A 167 -22.78 -4.98 -10.20
CA SER A 167 -23.47 -3.69 -10.34
C SER A 167 -22.67 -2.50 -9.81
N ALA A 168 -21.99 -2.65 -8.68
CA ALA A 168 -21.17 -1.58 -8.12
C ALA A 168 -19.90 -1.33 -8.96
N LEU A 169 -19.30 -2.40 -9.50
CA LEU A 169 -18.12 -2.31 -10.38
C LEU A 169 -18.49 -1.68 -11.74
N ALA A 170 -19.73 -1.90 -12.22
CA ALA A 170 -20.17 -1.45 -13.53
C ALA A 170 -20.85 -0.07 -13.54
N SER A 171 -21.29 0.45 -12.39
CA SER A 171 -22.21 1.60 -12.36
C SER A 171 -21.54 2.97 -12.28
N THR A 172 -20.32 3.08 -11.78
CA THR A 172 -19.72 4.37 -11.44
C THR A 172 -18.46 4.64 -12.25
N PRO A 173 -18.38 5.70 -13.07
CA PRO A 173 -17.13 6.14 -13.67
C PRO A 173 -16.11 6.45 -12.58
N ALA A 174 -14.90 5.93 -12.70
CA ALA A 174 -13.84 6.11 -11.73
C ALA A 174 -12.55 6.55 -12.40
N ARG A 175 -12.00 7.70 -11.96
CA ARG A 175 -10.67 8.13 -12.38
C ARG A 175 -9.59 7.29 -11.71
N TYR A 176 -9.82 6.89 -10.47
CA TYR A 176 -8.90 6.10 -9.67
C TYR A 176 -9.52 4.78 -9.29
N ILE A 177 -8.80 3.68 -9.53
CA ILE A 177 -9.18 2.34 -9.08
C ILE A 177 -8.09 1.84 -8.15
N ILE A 178 -8.49 1.37 -6.97
CA ILE A 178 -7.59 0.77 -6.00
C ILE A 178 -8.17 -0.57 -5.60
N GLY A 179 -7.44 -1.64 -5.85
CA GLY A 179 -7.83 -3.01 -5.52
C GLY A 179 -6.94 -3.63 -4.49
N ASP A 180 -7.49 -3.90 -3.30
CA ASP A 180 -6.80 -4.56 -2.20
C ASP A 180 -7.03 -6.06 -2.20
N GLU A 181 -6.01 -6.82 -1.81
CA GLU A 181 -5.99 -8.28 -1.75
C GLU A 181 -6.53 -8.96 -3.03
N ARG A 182 -5.98 -8.51 -4.19
CA ARG A 182 -6.43 -8.89 -5.54
C ARG A 182 -6.53 -10.41 -5.75
N ASP A 183 -5.63 -11.18 -5.17
CA ASP A 183 -5.63 -12.65 -5.27
C ASP A 183 -6.77 -13.34 -4.49
N ARG A 184 -7.49 -12.58 -3.65
CA ARG A 184 -8.65 -13.08 -2.91
C ARG A 184 -9.98 -12.68 -3.52
N TRP A 185 -9.94 -12.01 -4.66
CA TRP A 185 -11.16 -11.60 -5.35
C TRP A 185 -11.90 -12.79 -5.93
N ALA A 186 -13.19 -12.62 -6.14
CA ALA A 186 -13.98 -13.58 -6.89
C ALA A 186 -13.41 -13.74 -8.32
N ILE A 187 -13.47 -14.95 -8.85
CA ILE A 187 -13.03 -15.23 -10.23
C ILE A 187 -13.93 -14.46 -11.22
N SER A 188 -15.21 -14.32 -10.89
CA SER A 188 -16.18 -13.58 -11.68
C SER A 188 -17.05 -12.73 -10.76
N ALA A 189 -17.36 -11.49 -11.16
CA ALA A 189 -18.36 -10.66 -10.53
C ALA A 189 -19.75 -11.12 -11.01
N GLY A 190 -20.36 -12.05 -10.28
CA GLY A 190 -21.58 -12.70 -10.72
C GLY A 190 -21.39 -13.42 -12.06
N THR A 191 -22.16 -13.04 -13.08
CA THR A 191 -22.08 -13.57 -14.46
C THR A 191 -21.30 -12.65 -15.43
N GLU A 192 -20.79 -11.51 -14.96
CA GLU A 192 -20.26 -10.44 -15.84
C GLU A 192 -18.75 -10.56 -16.12
N GLY A 193 -18.05 -11.54 -15.53
CA GLY A 193 -16.64 -11.81 -15.81
C GLY A 193 -15.66 -11.22 -14.76
N ASP A 194 -14.41 -11.04 -15.17
CA ASP A 194 -13.34 -10.59 -14.25
C ASP A 194 -13.65 -9.24 -13.61
N PRO A 195 -13.70 -9.18 -12.25
CA PRO A 195 -14.00 -7.95 -11.53
C PRO A 195 -13.03 -6.79 -11.82
N TRP A 196 -11.77 -7.11 -12.07
CA TRP A 196 -10.77 -6.09 -12.39
C TRP A 196 -11.03 -5.46 -13.75
N ALA A 197 -11.30 -6.28 -14.76
CA ALA A 197 -11.62 -5.80 -16.10
C ALA A 197 -12.90 -4.92 -16.11
N LEU A 198 -13.90 -5.30 -15.32
CA LEU A 198 -15.10 -4.48 -15.14
C LEU A 198 -14.80 -3.11 -14.51
N ALA A 199 -13.94 -3.09 -13.48
CA ALA A 199 -13.51 -1.85 -12.86
C ALA A 199 -12.69 -0.98 -13.83
N GLU A 200 -11.69 -1.54 -14.53
CA GLU A 200 -10.87 -0.81 -15.50
C GLU A 200 -11.67 -0.19 -16.63
N ALA A 201 -12.75 -0.85 -17.08
CA ALA A 201 -13.65 -0.28 -18.08
C ALA A 201 -14.28 1.05 -17.64
N ARG A 202 -14.35 1.34 -16.33
CA ARG A 202 -14.88 2.62 -15.80
C ARG A 202 -13.91 3.78 -15.96
N GLN A 203 -12.65 3.51 -16.28
CA GLN A 203 -11.62 4.53 -16.52
C GLN A 203 -11.60 5.09 -17.94
N ALA A 204 -12.32 4.48 -18.87
CA ALA A 204 -12.21 4.77 -20.31
C ALA A 204 -12.40 6.25 -20.68
N THR A 205 -13.14 7.03 -19.90
CA THR A 205 -13.38 8.46 -20.14
C THR A 205 -12.31 9.39 -19.52
N PHE A 206 -11.39 8.85 -18.73
CA PHE A 206 -10.40 9.64 -18.02
C PHE A 206 -9.00 9.46 -18.65
N TYR A 207 -8.50 10.48 -19.32
CA TYR A 207 -7.15 10.46 -19.93
C TYR A 207 -6.02 10.34 -18.88
N ASN A 208 -6.28 10.80 -17.66
CA ASN A 208 -5.37 10.79 -16.52
C ASN A 208 -5.77 9.76 -15.46
N ALA A 209 -6.41 8.68 -15.88
CA ALA A 209 -6.77 7.57 -15.00
C ALA A 209 -5.54 6.90 -14.37
N LYS A 210 -5.68 6.44 -13.14
CA LYS A 210 -4.67 5.65 -12.43
C LYS A 210 -5.28 4.46 -11.73
N ALA A 211 -4.55 3.34 -11.75
CA ALA A 211 -4.94 2.10 -11.09
C ALA A 211 -3.85 1.63 -10.12
N VAL A 212 -4.27 1.06 -9.00
CA VAL A 212 -3.38 0.48 -7.98
C VAL A 212 -3.89 -0.90 -7.63
N GLU A 213 -3.08 -1.92 -7.83
CA GLU A 213 -3.34 -3.29 -7.39
C GLU A 213 -2.40 -3.66 -6.26
N VAL A 214 -2.95 -4.15 -5.17
CA VAL A 214 -2.18 -4.61 -4.01
C VAL A 214 -2.63 -5.99 -3.59
N SER A 215 -1.71 -6.90 -3.34
CA SER A 215 -2.04 -8.22 -2.79
C SER A 215 -0.84 -8.92 -2.16
N THR A 216 -1.16 -9.86 -1.29
CA THR A 216 -0.27 -10.95 -0.93
C THR A 216 -0.32 -11.99 -2.05
N PRO A 217 0.83 -12.54 -2.52
CA PRO A 217 0.85 -13.56 -3.56
C PRO A 217 0.24 -14.87 -3.03
N THR A 218 -0.32 -15.69 -3.92
CA THR A 218 -0.96 -16.96 -3.54
C THR A 218 -0.30 -18.18 -4.21
N ILE A 219 -0.92 -18.77 -5.20
CA ILE A 219 -0.46 -19.99 -5.85
C ILE A 219 0.15 -19.66 -7.21
N LYS A 220 1.30 -20.24 -7.51
CA LYS A 220 1.94 -20.11 -8.82
C LYS A 220 1.02 -20.59 -9.94
N GLY A 221 0.92 -19.78 -11.00
CA GLY A 221 0.06 -20.06 -12.16
C GLY A 221 -1.42 -19.68 -11.97
N SER A 222 -1.82 -19.21 -10.76
CA SER A 222 -3.19 -18.71 -10.51
C SER A 222 -3.24 -17.38 -9.74
N SER A 223 -2.09 -16.79 -9.46
CA SER A 223 -1.99 -15.51 -8.75
C SER A 223 -2.17 -14.35 -9.73
N ASN A 224 -3.31 -13.68 -9.64
CA ASN A 224 -3.59 -12.51 -10.47
C ASN A 224 -2.61 -11.35 -10.26
N ILE A 225 -2.18 -11.15 -9.00
CA ILE A 225 -1.24 -10.08 -8.69
C ILE A 225 0.16 -10.37 -9.24
N ALA A 226 0.58 -11.65 -9.26
CA ALA A 226 1.84 -12.05 -9.88
C ALA A 226 1.81 -11.83 -11.39
N ASP A 227 0.72 -12.19 -12.06
CA ASP A 227 0.53 -11.95 -13.50
C ASP A 227 0.55 -10.45 -13.83
N SER A 228 -0.02 -9.62 -12.94
CA SER A 228 0.05 -8.15 -13.08
C SER A 228 1.47 -7.62 -12.86
N PHE A 229 2.22 -8.20 -11.92
CA PHE A 229 3.61 -7.83 -11.65
C PHE A 229 4.52 -8.10 -12.85
N GLU A 230 4.38 -9.26 -13.50
CA GLU A 230 5.17 -9.64 -14.68
C GLU A 230 5.02 -8.68 -15.87
N LYS A 231 3.89 -7.96 -15.95
CA LYS A 231 3.61 -6.96 -16.99
C LYS A 231 4.23 -5.59 -16.72
N GLY A 232 4.78 -5.39 -15.53
CA GLY A 232 5.36 -4.12 -15.09
C GLY A 232 6.89 -4.13 -15.05
N THR A 233 7.44 -3.17 -14.33
CA THR A 233 8.88 -2.97 -14.17
C THR A 233 9.59 -4.05 -13.35
N GLN A 234 8.87 -4.90 -12.65
CA GLN A 234 9.39 -6.03 -11.85
C GLN A 234 10.46 -5.61 -10.84
N GLU A 235 10.13 -4.63 -10.00
CA GLU A 235 11.07 -4.04 -9.07
C GLU A 235 11.19 -4.87 -7.79
N ARG A 236 12.45 -5.07 -7.33
CA ARG A 236 12.82 -5.79 -6.10
C ARG A 236 13.47 -4.82 -5.11
N TRP A 237 13.13 -4.95 -3.82
CA TRP A 237 13.75 -4.14 -2.78
C TRP A 237 15.09 -4.73 -2.38
N CYS A 238 16.17 -4.08 -2.79
CA CYS A 238 17.55 -4.56 -2.63
C CYS A 238 18.31 -3.71 -1.63
N HIS A 239 19.06 -4.38 -0.75
CA HIS A 239 19.92 -3.75 0.23
C HIS A 239 21.38 -3.80 -0.22
N GLN A 240 22.14 -2.76 0.09
CA GLN A 240 23.56 -2.69 -0.24
C GLN A 240 24.35 -3.63 0.65
N CYS A 241 25.21 -4.46 0.07
CA CYS A 241 26.18 -5.25 0.82
C CYS A 241 27.27 -4.33 1.37
N PRO A 242 27.54 -4.34 2.69
CA PRO A 242 28.57 -3.49 3.28
C PRO A 242 30.00 -3.85 2.83
N GLU A 243 30.22 -5.08 2.35
CA GLU A 243 31.54 -5.57 1.96
C GLU A 243 31.89 -5.25 0.50
N CYS A 244 30.97 -5.53 -0.44
CA CYS A 244 31.26 -5.33 -1.86
C CYS A 244 30.55 -4.11 -2.48
N GLY A 245 29.61 -3.48 -1.77
CA GLY A 245 28.86 -2.34 -2.25
C GLY A 245 27.71 -2.67 -3.22
N GLU A 246 27.61 -3.91 -3.69
CA GLU A 246 26.55 -4.34 -4.60
C GLU A 246 25.20 -4.53 -3.89
N TYR A 247 24.12 -4.37 -4.63
CA TYR A 247 22.78 -4.49 -4.08
C TYR A 247 22.20 -5.90 -4.31
N GLY A 248 21.51 -6.43 -3.31
CA GLY A 248 20.85 -7.73 -3.38
C GLY A 248 19.55 -7.75 -2.58
N GLU A 249 18.57 -8.51 -3.09
CA GLU A 249 17.34 -8.77 -2.37
C GLU A 249 17.61 -9.72 -1.17
N ILE A 250 17.00 -9.44 -0.03
CA ILE A 250 17.03 -10.33 1.13
C ILE A 250 15.92 -11.35 0.94
N ILE A 251 16.26 -12.54 0.46
CA ILE A 251 15.36 -13.67 0.25
C ILE A 251 15.69 -14.82 1.20
N PHE A 252 14.71 -15.67 1.48
CA PHE A 252 14.85 -16.76 2.46
C PHE A 252 15.97 -17.72 2.10
N ASP A 253 16.17 -18.05 0.83
CA ASP A 253 17.21 -18.98 0.35
C ASP A 253 18.64 -18.53 0.63
N ARG A 254 18.81 -17.23 0.98
CA ARG A 254 20.10 -16.64 1.35
C ARG A 254 20.19 -16.33 2.84
N ILE A 255 19.22 -16.76 3.64
CA ILE A 255 19.23 -16.62 5.08
C ILE A 255 19.85 -17.85 5.70
N HIS A 256 20.90 -17.65 6.50
CA HIS A 256 21.57 -18.69 7.25
C HIS A 256 21.26 -18.55 8.74
N PHE A 257 20.96 -19.67 9.37
CA PHE A 257 20.63 -19.74 10.79
C PHE A 257 20.93 -21.13 11.34
N GLU A 258 21.26 -21.19 12.61
CA GLU A 258 21.37 -22.43 13.36
C GLU A 258 20.21 -22.59 14.32
N HIS A 259 19.73 -23.81 14.48
CA HIS A 259 18.63 -24.08 15.38
C HIS A 259 18.75 -25.44 16.08
N THR A 260 18.15 -25.52 17.24
CA THR A 260 17.92 -26.78 17.98
C THR A 260 16.41 -26.96 18.17
N HIS A 261 16.00 -28.18 18.46
CA HIS A 261 14.62 -28.43 18.84
C HIS A 261 14.51 -29.42 19.98
N LYS A 262 13.47 -29.27 20.79
CA LYS A 262 13.05 -30.22 21.83
C LYS A 262 11.62 -30.67 21.54
N ARG A 263 11.30 -31.91 21.90
CA ARG A 263 9.90 -32.37 21.85
C ARG A 263 9.24 -32.10 23.21
N ILE A 264 8.16 -31.31 23.18
CA ILE A 264 7.33 -31.03 24.36
C ILE A 264 5.91 -31.44 24.02
N ARG A 265 5.36 -32.39 24.78
CA ARG A 265 4.03 -32.95 24.53
C ARG A 265 3.83 -33.42 23.07
N GLY A 266 4.85 -34.10 22.52
CA GLY A 266 4.82 -34.61 21.13
C GLY A 266 5.08 -33.58 20.03
N LYS A 267 5.15 -32.28 20.31
CA LYS A 267 5.39 -31.23 19.34
C LYS A 267 6.86 -30.77 19.37
N LYS A 268 7.45 -30.49 18.20
CA LYS A 268 8.77 -29.89 18.09
C LYS A 268 8.70 -28.41 18.48
N VAL A 269 9.52 -27.98 19.41
CA VAL A 269 9.73 -26.59 19.80
C VAL A 269 11.13 -26.20 19.38
N TYR A 270 11.23 -25.29 18.43
CA TYR A 270 12.50 -24.82 17.85
C TYR A 270 13.06 -23.63 18.64
N LYS A 271 14.38 -23.54 18.70
CA LYS A 271 15.13 -22.42 19.25
C LYS A 271 16.29 -22.09 18.31
N ILE A 272 16.44 -20.83 17.96
CA ILE A 272 17.60 -20.31 17.23
C ILE A 272 18.77 -20.23 18.19
N THR A 273 19.95 -20.71 17.77
CA THR A 273 21.15 -20.84 18.63
C THR A 273 22.30 -19.90 18.26
N GLY A 274 22.17 -19.17 17.17
CA GLY A 274 23.17 -18.23 16.68
C GLY A 274 22.56 -17.02 16.00
N PRO A 275 23.37 -16.13 15.45
CA PRO A 275 22.89 -14.99 14.67
C PRO A 275 22.21 -15.49 13.39
N ILE A 276 21.17 -14.76 12.98
CA ILE A 276 20.57 -14.97 11.64
C ILE A 276 21.29 -14.02 10.70
N THR A 277 21.76 -14.57 9.60
CA THR A 277 22.62 -13.84 8.66
C THR A 277 22.11 -13.96 7.23
N TRP A 278 22.46 -13.00 6.40
CA TRP A 278 22.21 -13.01 4.96
C TRP A 278 23.52 -13.19 4.19
N ALA A 279 23.53 -14.06 3.20
CA ALA A 279 24.65 -14.25 2.29
C ALA A 279 24.49 -13.37 1.05
N CYS A 280 25.45 -12.49 0.81
CA CYS A 280 25.47 -11.64 -0.36
C CYS A 280 25.53 -12.47 -1.64
N PRO A 281 24.64 -12.25 -2.63
CA PRO A 281 24.65 -13.01 -3.89
C PRO A 281 25.89 -12.73 -4.74
N ASN A 282 26.58 -11.61 -4.54
CA ASN A 282 27.71 -11.20 -5.36
C ASN A 282 29.05 -11.67 -4.76
N CYS A 283 29.34 -11.37 -3.50
CA CYS A 283 30.65 -11.69 -2.89
C CYS A 283 30.61 -12.88 -1.91
N GLY A 284 29.42 -13.41 -1.57
CA GLY A 284 29.26 -14.53 -0.66
C GLY A 284 29.47 -14.19 0.81
N CYS A 285 29.77 -12.94 1.18
CA CYS A 285 29.92 -12.54 2.57
C CYS A 285 28.64 -12.75 3.36
N ILE A 286 28.78 -13.23 4.59
CA ILE A 286 27.68 -13.53 5.51
C ILE A 286 27.54 -12.38 6.50
N ILE A 287 26.39 -11.71 6.49
CA ILE A 287 26.17 -10.44 7.20
C ILE A 287 24.96 -10.57 8.14
N PRO A 288 25.12 -10.23 9.45
CA PRO A 288 24.05 -10.30 10.43
C PRO A 288 22.88 -9.34 10.12
N GLU A 289 21.67 -9.72 10.56
CA GLU A 289 20.45 -8.93 10.43
C GLU A 289 20.64 -7.47 10.88
N GLU A 290 21.25 -7.25 12.03
CA GLU A 290 21.46 -5.92 12.62
C GLU A 290 22.24 -4.97 11.71
N ILE A 291 23.22 -5.50 10.97
CA ILE A 291 24.04 -4.75 10.03
C ILE A 291 23.22 -4.50 8.76
N MET A 292 22.57 -5.54 8.21
CA MET A 292 21.81 -5.41 6.98
C MET A 292 20.63 -4.44 7.09
N ARG A 293 19.96 -4.39 8.25
CA ARG A 293 18.84 -3.45 8.47
C ARG A 293 19.24 -1.97 8.45
N ARG A 294 20.52 -1.68 8.60
CA ARG A 294 21.08 -0.30 8.57
C ARG A 294 21.63 0.09 7.21
N GLN A 295 21.73 -0.87 6.28
CA GLN A 295 22.29 -0.60 4.96
C GLN A 295 21.33 0.22 4.10
N PRO A 296 21.86 1.06 3.22
CA PRO A 296 21.05 1.69 2.16
C PRO A 296 20.30 0.63 1.37
N ALA A 297 19.08 0.96 1.00
CA ALA A 297 18.27 0.07 0.18
C ALA A 297 17.50 0.87 -0.88
N LYS A 298 17.20 0.23 -2.00
CA LYS A 298 16.48 0.83 -3.13
C LYS A 298 15.73 -0.23 -3.93
N TRP A 299 14.76 0.23 -4.70
CA TRP A 299 14.11 -0.58 -5.71
C TRP A 299 15.00 -0.73 -6.93
N ILE A 300 15.09 -1.95 -7.46
CA ILE A 300 15.84 -2.27 -8.68
C ILE A 300 14.89 -2.99 -9.62
N ALA A 301 14.70 -2.42 -10.81
CA ALA A 301 13.85 -2.97 -11.85
C ALA A 301 14.56 -4.08 -12.63
N GLU A 302 13.94 -5.25 -12.75
CA GLU A 302 14.39 -6.33 -13.63
C GLU A 302 13.93 -6.09 -15.08
N ASN A 303 12.82 -5.35 -15.25
CA ASN A 303 12.24 -4.99 -16.55
C ASN A 303 11.99 -3.47 -16.64
N PRO A 304 13.05 -2.64 -16.70
CA PRO A 304 12.91 -1.18 -16.68
C PRO A 304 12.18 -0.63 -17.93
N GLU A 305 12.19 -1.35 -19.04
CA GLU A 305 11.52 -0.93 -20.28
C GLU A 305 10.01 -0.87 -20.15
N ALA A 306 9.42 -1.67 -19.25
CA ALA A 306 7.99 -1.65 -18.98
C ALA A 306 7.51 -0.30 -18.40
N TYR A 307 8.39 0.56 -17.92
CA TYR A 307 8.04 1.93 -17.52
C TYR A 307 7.42 2.72 -18.68
N THR A 308 7.82 2.43 -19.93
CA THR A 308 7.26 3.08 -21.12
C THR A 308 5.77 2.75 -21.33
N THR A 309 5.29 1.63 -20.81
CA THR A 309 3.88 1.24 -20.85
C THR A 309 3.05 1.91 -19.74
N GLY A 310 3.71 2.58 -18.80
CA GLY A 310 3.11 3.23 -17.67
C GLY A 310 2.79 2.29 -16.50
N VAL A 311 3.38 1.09 -16.44
CA VAL A 311 3.17 0.12 -15.36
C VAL A 311 4.43 0.00 -14.51
N ARG A 312 4.35 0.40 -13.23
CA ARG A 312 5.37 0.09 -12.22
C ARG A 312 4.88 -1.03 -11.33
N SER A 313 5.72 -2.04 -11.14
CA SER A 313 5.39 -3.19 -10.31
C SER A 313 6.50 -3.48 -9.30
N PHE A 314 6.09 -3.71 -8.06
CA PHE A 314 6.96 -3.84 -6.90
C PHE A 314 6.69 -5.16 -6.18
N TRP A 315 7.75 -5.83 -5.70
CA TRP A 315 7.61 -7.06 -4.94
C TRP A 315 8.42 -6.98 -3.65
N LEU A 316 7.76 -7.18 -2.50
CA LEU A 316 8.35 -7.03 -1.17
C LEU A 316 8.01 -8.22 -0.26
N ASN A 317 9.03 -8.80 0.35
CA ASN A 317 8.89 -9.80 1.40
C ASN A 317 8.93 -9.18 2.82
N ALA A 318 8.74 -10.00 3.87
CA ALA A 318 8.71 -9.49 5.24
C ALA A 318 10.08 -9.24 5.87
N PHE A 319 11.19 -9.63 5.24
CA PHE A 319 12.53 -9.40 5.80
C PHE A 319 12.87 -7.91 5.93
N SER A 320 12.26 -7.08 5.11
CA SER A 320 12.42 -5.61 5.18
C SER A 320 11.47 -4.93 6.17
N SER A 321 10.51 -5.66 6.76
CA SER A 321 9.56 -5.08 7.73
C SER A 321 10.26 -4.64 9.01
N PRO A 322 10.07 -3.40 9.48
CA PRO A 322 10.65 -2.94 10.73
C PRO A 322 10.00 -3.59 11.98
N TRP A 323 8.88 -4.27 11.81
CA TRP A 323 8.11 -4.90 12.90
C TRP A 323 8.29 -6.41 12.99
N THR A 324 8.98 -7.01 12.02
CA THR A 324 9.15 -8.47 11.94
C THR A 324 10.63 -8.82 11.95
N PRO A 325 11.20 -9.17 13.12
CA PRO A 325 12.58 -9.69 13.20
C PRO A 325 12.73 -10.97 12.35
N TRP A 326 13.90 -11.17 11.77
CA TRP A 326 14.18 -12.36 10.97
C TRP A 326 14.00 -13.66 11.74
N GLU A 327 14.34 -13.64 13.05
CA GLU A 327 14.08 -14.79 13.94
C GLU A 327 12.61 -15.23 13.92
N LYS A 328 11.68 -14.28 13.95
CA LYS A 328 10.25 -14.57 13.92
C LYS A 328 9.85 -15.24 12.60
N ILE A 329 10.43 -14.83 11.46
CA ILE A 329 10.17 -15.42 10.15
C ILE A 329 10.70 -16.87 10.14
N VAL A 330 11.97 -17.06 10.53
CA VAL A 330 12.64 -18.36 10.58
C VAL A 330 11.90 -19.33 11.52
N LEU A 331 11.53 -18.90 12.73
CA LEU A 331 10.79 -19.74 13.67
C LEU A 331 9.42 -20.16 13.12
N LYS A 332 8.71 -19.25 12.46
CA LYS A 332 7.42 -19.56 11.80
C LYS A 332 7.60 -20.58 10.69
N PHE A 333 8.66 -20.45 9.89
CA PHE A 333 8.99 -21.43 8.85
C PHE A 333 9.28 -22.80 9.46
N LEU A 334 10.17 -22.89 10.46
CA LEU A 334 10.51 -24.16 11.12
C LEU A 334 9.29 -24.84 11.75
N GLN A 335 8.40 -24.07 12.37
CA GLN A 335 7.14 -24.59 12.96
C GLN A 335 6.14 -25.08 11.92
N ALA A 336 6.26 -24.65 10.68
CA ALA A 336 5.37 -25.02 9.58
C ALA A 336 5.85 -26.21 8.75
N LEU A 337 7.10 -26.65 8.89
CA LEU A 337 7.73 -27.68 8.04
C LEU A 337 6.95 -29.00 7.96
N ASP A 338 6.34 -29.42 9.06
CA ASP A 338 5.61 -30.70 9.13
C ASP A 338 4.12 -30.54 8.68
N ASP A 339 3.69 -29.34 8.18
CA ASP A 339 2.30 -29.06 7.82
C ASP A 339 2.25 -28.20 6.54
N PRO A 340 1.94 -28.77 5.37
CA PRO A 340 1.92 -28.06 4.09
C PRO A 340 1.01 -26.85 4.07
N GLN A 341 -0.13 -26.89 4.78
CA GLN A 341 -1.05 -25.76 4.82
C GLN A 341 -0.47 -24.57 5.60
N LYS A 342 0.22 -24.84 6.70
CA LYS A 342 0.93 -23.80 7.45
C LYS A 342 2.13 -23.28 6.68
N LEU A 343 2.86 -24.17 5.99
CA LEU A 343 4.00 -23.79 5.18
C LEU A 343 3.58 -22.86 4.04
N LYS A 344 2.49 -23.16 3.35
CA LYS A 344 1.86 -22.29 2.35
C LYS A 344 1.58 -20.87 2.90
N VAL A 345 1.02 -20.77 4.10
CA VAL A 345 0.79 -19.48 4.75
C VAL A 345 2.10 -18.73 4.96
N VAL A 346 3.16 -19.39 5.42
CA VAL A 346 4.47 -18.77 5.62
C VAL A 346 5.05 -18.27 4.30
N TYR A 347 5.03 -19.08 3.25
CA TYR A 347 5.50 -18.70 1.91
C TYR A 347 4.79 -17.44 1.43
N ASN A 348 3.47 -17.42 1.43
CA ASN A 348 2.70 -16.30 0.90
C ASN A 348 2.79 -15.07 1.79
N THR A 349 2.67 -15.21 3.12
CA THR A 349 2.46 -14.05 4.01
C THR A 349 3.74 -13.49 4.61
N LEU A 350 4.83 -14.27 4.72
CA LEU A 350 6.10 -13.81 5.29
C LEU A 350 7.21 -13.77 4.23
N LEU A 351 7.39 -14.86 3.49
CA LEU A 351 8.41 -14.88 2.45
C LEU A 351 7.99 -14.07 1.21
N GLY A 352 6.69 -13.76 1.09
CA GLY A 352 6.17 -13.05 -0.07
C GLY A 352 6.36 -13.84 -1.36
N GLN A 353 6.32 -15.17 -1.29
CA GLN A 353 6.57 -16.07 -2.40
C GLN A 353 5.29 -16.79 -2.81
N LEU A 354 5.21 -17.14 -4.09
CA LEU A 354 4.16 -18.01 -4.62
C LEU A 354 4.33 -19.42 -4.07
N TRP A 355 3.21 -20.04 -3.70
CA TRP A 355 3.17 -21.44 -3.33
C TRP A 355 3.10 -22.31 -4.57
N GLU A 356 3.92 -23.36 -4.63
CA GLU A 356 3.82 -24.46 -5.60
C GLU A 356 3.32 -25.71 -4.88
N ASP A 357 2.20 -26.26 -5.33
CA ASP A 357 1.76 -27.56 -4.87
C ASP A 357 2.76 -28.60 -5.42
N ARG A 358 3.50 -29.26 -4.51
CA ARG A 358 4.48 -30.30 -4.82
C ARG A 358 3.82 -31.67 -4.81
#